data_202e57325dbbee9936f096cbc6414aac
#
_entry.id   202e57325dbbee9936f096cbc6414aac
#
_cell.length_a   1.000
_cell.length_b   1.000
_cell.length_c   1.000
_cell.angle_alpha   90.00
_cell.angle_beta   90.00
_cell.angle_gamma   90.00
#
_symmetry.space_group_name_H-M   'P 1'
#
loop_
_entity.id
_entity.type
_entity.pdbx_description
1 polymer ?
#
loop_
_entity_poly.entity_id
_entity_poly.type
_entity_poly.pdbx_seq_one_letter_code
_entity_poly.pdbx_strand_id
1 'polypeptide(L)'
;MEDILKKAEQARESLIPSKSEAVYQKEYKIYLDWLTRKNTMPKDVTETVFLEYFQELSETYSPNSLWTKWLKSMVTIHEKRDITKFNELQAFLKRKSKSYKPKKSAVLSPKDVIRFLKDAPNDTHLLHKVVLIMGYFGGCRSQELLNMKISDIEDRDSVMVVNVPESKTGVSKKFTVVDEKEFSALPLLRLYMSLRPKGIERFFLSFRQNKCTSQLIGKNMFGKIPSKIAMYLGLPNSSSYTGHCLRRTSATALANAGATMTNLKRHGGWKSSTVAEGYLESSIKLRNKTARMLSTLSSEEAGTSTVVNRSSSHTKEEIVSSGGSNFRGTFQNCTFIICNDVNK
;
A
#
# COMPACT_ATOMS: atom_id res chain seq x y z
N MET A 1 -37.92 -23.87 17.47
CA MET A 1 -36.86 -24.48 16.61
C MET A 1 -36.79 -23.76 15.25
N GLU A 2 -37.89 -23.55 14.59
CA GLU A 2 -37.95 -22.86 13.27
C GLU A 2 -37.42 -21.43 13.29
N ASP A 3 -37.76 -20.64 14.32
CA ASP A 3 -37.25 -19.29 14.52
C ASP A 3 -35.73 -19.26 14.73
N ILE A 4 -35.16 -20.25 15.44
CA ILE A 4 -33.70 -20.39 15.62
C ILE A 4 -33.04 -20.70 14.28
N LEU A 5 -33.60 -21.59 13.48
CA LEU A 5 -33.07 -21.93 12.15
C LEU A 5 -33.10 -20.73 11.22
N LYS A 6 -34.19 -19.97 11.20
CA LYS A 6 -34.35 -18.77 10.38
C LYS A 6 -33.35 -17.68 10.77
N LYS A 7 -33.19 -17.39 12.06
CA LYS A 7 -32.17 -16.44 12.57
C LYS A 7 -30.74 -16.89 12.26
N ALA A 8 -30.45 -18.19 12.36
CA ALA A 8 -29.15 -18.74 12.02
C ALA A 8 -28.86 -18.63 10.52
N GLU A 9 -29.86 -18.79 9.65
CA GLU A 9 -29.74 -18.61 8.20
C GLU A 9 -29.46 -17.17 7.84
N GLN A 10 -30.20 -16.21 8.38
CA GLN A 10 -29.94 -14.78 8.22
C GLN A 10 -28.54 -14.39 8.69
N ALA A 11 -28.09 -14.93 9.82
CA ALA A 11 -26.74 -14.71 10.30
C ALA A 11 -25.67 -15.26 9.35
N ARG A 12 -25.89 -16.43 8.74
CA ARG A 12 -24.99 -17.01 7.73
C ARG A 12 -24.92 -16.17 6.46
N GLU A 13 -26.07 -15.71 5.94
CA GLU A 13 -26.12 -14.84 4.77
C GLU A 13 -25.34 -13.53 5.01
N SER A 14 -25.39 -12.99 6.25
CA SER A 14 -24.63 -11.80 6.64
C SER A 14 -23.10 -11.99 6.64
N LEU A 15 -22.60 -13.23 6.58
CA LEU A 15 -21.17 -13.52 6.48
C LEU A 15 -20.56 -13.09 5.13
N ILE A 16 -21.41 -12.91 4.10
CA ILE A 16 -20.95 -12.41 2.80
C ILE A 16 -20.95 -10.88 2.85
N PRO A 17 -19.79 -10.23 2.66
CA PRO A 17 -19.77 -8.77 2.61
C PRO A 17 -20.62 -8.28 1.43
N SER A 18 -21.58 -7.39 1.67
CA SER A 18 -22.52 -6.87 0.65
C SER A 18 -21.84 -6.35 -0.62
N LYS A 19 -20.67 -5.70 -0.47
CA LYS A 19 -19.84 -5.22 -1.60
C LYS A 19 -19.22 -6.33 -2.45
N SER A 20 -19.18 -7.55 -1.96
CA SER A 20 -18.59 -8.72 -2.65
C SER A 20 -19.64 -9.73 -3.09
N GLU A 21 -20.85 -9.60 -2.62
CA GLU A 21 -21.94 -10.56 -2.83
C GLU A 21 -22.16 -10.90 -4.31
N ALA A 22 -22.35 -9.91 -5.15
CA ALA A 22 -22.56 -10.12 -6.59
C ALA A 22 -21.40 -10.89 -7.25
N VAL A 23 -20.15 -10.64 -6.81
CA VAL A 23 -18.97 -11.36 -7.30
C VAL A 23 -18.97 -12.79 -6.80
N TYR A 24 -19.31 -13.01 -5.54
CA TYR A 24 -19.34 -14.34 -4.93
C TYR A 24 -20.43 -15.21 -5.55
N GLN A 25 -21.62 -14.66 -5.75
CA GLN A 25 -22.73 -15.34 -6.43
C GLN A 25 -22.38 -15.75 -7.86
N LYS A 26 -21.77 -14.83 -8.61
CA LYS A 26 -21.29 -15.11 -9.97
C LYS A 26 -20.30 -16.27 -10.02
N GLU A 27 -19.30 -16.24 -9.13
CA GLU A 27 -18.26 -17.26 -9.10
C GLU A 27 -18.82 -18.62 -8.61
N TYR A 28 -19.79 -18.59 -7.67
CA TYR A 28 -20.46 -19.82 -7.23
C TYR A 28 -21.30 -20.45 -8.35
N LYS A 29 -21.96 -19.62 -9.15
CA LYS A 29 -22.67 -20.11 -10.34
C LYS A 29 -21.72 -20.82 -11.33
N ILE A 30 -20.54 -20.22 -11.59
CA ILE A 30 -19.53 -20.84 -12.46
C ILE A 30 -19.11 -22.21 -11.92
N TYR A 31 -18.95 -22.34 -10.61
CA TYR A 31 -18.64 -23.62 -9.97
C TYR A 31 -19.79 -24.63 -10.12
N LEU A 32 -21.04 -24.25 -9.89
CA LEU A 32 -22.19 -25.13 -10.08
C LEU A 32 -22.36 -25.57 -11.54
N ASP A 33 -22.13 -24.66 -12.49
CA ASP A 33 -22.14 -24.98 -13.93
C ASP A 33 -21.01 -25.98 -14.28
N TRP A 34 -19.85 -25.87 -13.61
CA TRP A 34 -18.75 -26.84 -13.77
C TRP A 34 -19.14 -28.21 -13.21
N LEU A 35 -19.72 -28.29 -12.02
CA LEU A 35 -20.22 -29.55 -11.43
C LEU A 35 -21.24 -30.22 -12.37
N THR A 36 -22.17 -29.46 -12.91
CA THR A 36 -23.16 -29.96 -13.86
C THR A 36 -22.50 -30.59 -15.10
N ARG A 37 -21.48 -29.95 -15.65
CA ARG A 37 -20.71 -30.50 -16.79
C ARG A 37 -19.98 -31.80 -16.45
N LYS A 38 -19.60 -31.97 -15.18
CA LYS A 38 -18.94 -33.17 -14.66
C LYS A 38 -19.91 -34.22 -14.14
N ASN A 39 -21.24 -34.03 -14.34
CA ASN A 39 -22.29 -34.90 -13.82
C ASN A 39 -22.18 -35.16 -12.30
N THR A 40 -21.75 -34.15 -11.54
CA THR A 40 -21.52 -34.23 -10.10
C THR A 40 -22.55 -33.36 -9.37
N MET A 41 -23.22 -33.91 -8.39
CA MET A 41 -24.14 -33.13 -7.53
C MET A 41 -23.32 -32.42 -6.42
N PRO A 42 -23.72 -31.21 -5.96
CA PRO A 42 -23.04 -30.52 -4.88
C PRO A 42 -22.88 -31.34 -3.59
N LYS A 43 -23.86 -32.19 -3.27
CA LYS A 43 -23.82 -33.12 -2.12
C LYS A 43 -22.71 -34.18 -2.20
N ASP A 44 -22.32 -34.57 -3.42
CA ASP A 44 -21.38 -35.67 -3.68
C ASP A 44 -19.93 -35.15 -3.89
N VAL A 45 -19.72 -33.84 -3.74
CA VAL A 45 -18.40 -33.25 -3.91
C VAL A 45 -17.47 -33.66 -2.76
N THR A 46 -16.36 -34.29 -3.11
CA THR A 46 -15.27 -34.67 -2.21
C THR A 46 -14.06 -33.75 -2.36
N GLU A 47 -13.03 -33.95 -1.56
CA GLU A 47 -11.75 -33.24 -1.72
C GLU A 47 -11.14 -33.47 -3.11
N THR A 48 -11.25 -34.71 -3.66
CA THR A 48 -10.78 -35.06 -4.99
C THR A 48 -11.44 -34.23 -6.09
N VAL A 49 -12.75 -34.00 -5.99
CA VAL A 49 -13.49 -33.15 -6.94
C VAL A 49 -13.02 -31.69 -6.87
N PHE A 50 -12.74 -31.18 -5.67
CA PHE A 50 -12.15 -29.85 -5.51
C PHE A 50 -10.73 -29.77 -6.09
N LEU A 51 -9.92 -30.79 -5.92
CA LEU A 51 -8.56 -30.84 -6.52
C LEU A 51 -8.64 -30.72 -8.04
N GLU A 52 -9.53 -31.45 -8.69
CA GLU A 52 -9.75 -31.35 -10.15
C GLU A 52 -10.20 -29.94 -10.55
N TYR A 53 -11.21 -29.40 -9.86
CA TYR A 53 -11.69 -28.04 -10.12
C TYR A 53 -10.58 -26.98 -10.00
N PHE A 54 -9.78 -27.04 -8.93
CA PHE A 54 -8.67 -26.10 -8.73
C PHE A 54 -7.51 -26.36 -9.69
N GLN A 55 -7.28 -27.58 -10.13
CA GLN A 55 -6.30 -27.88 -11.16
C GLN A 55 -6.69 -27.20 -12.47
N GLU A 56 -7.91 -27.34 -12.95
CA GLU A 56 -8.41 -26.65 -14.14
C GLU A 56 -8.36 -25.12 -13.99
N LEU A 57 -8.79 -24.58 -12.84
CA LEU A 57 -8.70 -23.15 -12.57
C LEU A 57 -7.25 -22.64 -12.58
N SER A 58 -6.28 -23.46 -12.19
CA SER A 58 -4.87 -23.07 -12.12
C SER A 58 -4.25 -22.82 -13.49
N GLU A 59 -4.87 -23.25 -14.56
CA GLU A 59 -4.45 -22.97 -15.95
C GLU A 59 -4.77 -21.52 -16.34
N THR A 60 -5.83 -20.96 -15.78
CA THR A 60 -6.32 -19.63 -16.15
C THR A 60 -6.02 -18.57 -15.07
N TYR A 61 -6.01 -18.95 -13.82
CA TYR A 61 -5.89 -18.02 -12.69
C TYR A 61 -4.54 -18.14 -11.98
N SER A 62 -4.01 -17.01 -11.56
CA SER A 62 -2.79 -17.00 -10.74
C SER A 62 -3.03 -17.70 -9.39
N PRO A 63 -2.00 -18.33 -8.80
CA PRO A 63 -2.13 -19.05 -7.51
C PRO A 63 -2.74 -18.22 -6.40
N ASN A 64 -2.38 -16.95 -6.29
CA ASN A 64 -2.97 -16.05 -5.27
C ASN A 64 -4.47 -15.79 -5.49
N SER A 65 -4.95 -15.86 -6.75
CA SER A 65 -6.37 -15.70 -7.08
C SER A 65 -7.16 -16.96 -6.80
N LEU A 66 -6.54 -18.14 -6.86
CA LEU A 66 -7.22 -19.41 -6.58
C LEU A 66 -7.73 -19.45 -5.15
N TRP A 67 -6.90 -19.07 -4.17
CA TRP A 67 -7.26 -19.13 -2.77
C TRP A 67 -8.12 -17.97 -2.28
N THR A 68 -7.97 -16.80 -2.86
CA THR A 68 -8.79 -15.62 -2.51
C THR A 68 -10.19 -15.65 -3.09
N LYS A 69 -10.48 -16.65 -3.92
CA LYS A 69 -11.82 -16.79 -4.44
C LYS A 69 -12.81 -17.18 -3.34
N TRP A 70 -13.97 -16.69 -3.48
CA TRP A 70 -15.25 -16.84 -2.79
C TRP A 70 -15.60 -18.25 -2.32
N LEU A 71 -15.00 -19.30 -2.89
CA LEU A 71 -15.42 -20.69 -2.73
C LEU A 71 -15.56 -21.11 -1.27
N LYS A 72 -14.59 -20.73 -0.42
CA LYS A 72 -14.68 -21.03 1.00
C LYS A 72 -15.99 -20.54 1.62
N SER A 73 -16.32 -19.25 1.40
CA SER A 73 -17.52 -18.66 2.01
C SER A 73 -18.79 -19.26 1.44
N MET A 74 -18.88 -19.40 0.11
CA MET A 74 -20.07 -19.90 -0.55
C MET A 74 -20.33 -21.38 -0.27
N VAL A 75 -19.29 -22.22 -0.30
CA VAL A 75 -19.42 -23.65 0.04
C VAL A 75 -19.76 -23.84 1.52
N THR A 76 -19.19 -23.03 2.43
CA THR A 76 -19.56 -23.08 3.85
C THR A 76 -21.02 -22.72 4.06
N ILE A 77 -21.53 -21.70 3.36
CA ILE A 77 -22.92 -21.21 3.52
C ILE A 77 -23.91 -22.18 2.88
N HIS A 78 -23.71 -22.55 1.61
CA HIS A 78 -24.67 -23.30 0.83
C HIS A 78 -24.56 -24.82 1.00
N GLU A 79 -23.33 -25.33 1.14
CA GLU A 79 -23.07 -26.75 1.21
C GLU A 79 -22.70 -27.23 2.62
N LYS A 80 -22.59 -26.33 3.61
CA LYS A 80 -22.22 -26.59 5.00
C LYS A 80 -20.90 -27.37 5.14
N ARG A 81 -19.96 -27.16 4.22
CA ARG A 81 -18.64 -27.80 4.19
C ARG A 81 -17.53 -26.82 4.51
N ASP A 82 -16.56 -27.26 5.28
CA ASP A 82 -15.35 -26.51 5.57
C ASP A 82 -14.17 -27.02 4.72
N ILE A 83 -13.94 -26.38 3.57
CA ILE A 83 -12.83 -26.73 2.67
C ILE A 83 -11.45 -26.42 3.26
N THR A 84 -11.37 -25.75 4.40
CA THR A 84 -10.07 -25.55 5.07
C THR A 84 -9.55 -26.83 5.74
N LYS A 85 -10.41 -27.83 5.90
CA LYS A 85 -10.06 -29.16 6.40
C LYS A 85 -9.55 -30.11 5.30
N PHE A 86 -9.60 -29.72 4.06
CA PHE A 86 -9.12 -30.48 2.91
C PHE A 86 -7.59 -30.34 2.80
N ASN A 87 -6.88 -31.31 3.35
CA ASN A 87 -5.43 -31.24 3.49
C ASN A 87 -4.68 -31.31 2.16
N GLU A 88 -5.13 -32.14 1.23
CA GLU A 88 -4.53 -32.28 -0.10
C GLU A 88 -4.74 -31.02 -0.93
N LEU A 89 -5.96 -30.43 -0.86
CA LEU A 89 -6.27 -29.15 -1.50
C LEU A 89 -5.39 -28.02 -0.95
N GLN A 90 -5.21 -27.97 0.36
CA GLN A 90 -4.32 -26.99 1.01
C GLN A 90 -2.88 -27.16 0.55
N ALA A 91 -2.37 -28.40 0.51
CA ALA A 91 -1.03 -28.72 0.06
C ALA A 91 -0.84 -28.35 -1.42
N PHE A 92 -1.82 -28.66 -2.28
CA PHE A 92 -1.83 -28.29 -3.70
C PHE A 92 -1.71 -26.77 -3.90
N LEU A 93 -2.59 -26.00 -3.25
CA LEU A 93 -2.61 -24.54 -3.35
C LEU A 93 -1.32 -23.91 -2.83
N LYS A 94 -0.79 -24.42 -1.72
CA LYS A 94 0.50 -24.01 -1.17
C LYS A 94 1.65 -24.28 -2.14
N ARG A 95 1.67 -25.46 -2.78
CA ARG A 95 2.68 -25.84 -3.78
C ARG A 95 2.62 -24.90 -4.99
N LYS A 96 1.43 -24.62 -5.56
CA LYS A 96 1.25 -23.69 -6.67
C LYS A 96 1.71 -22.25 -6.30
N SER A 97 1.53 -21.84 -5.06
CA SER A 97 1.92 -20.50 -4.58
C SER A 97 3.41 -20.35 -4.33
N LYS A 98 4.15 -21.43 -4.04
CA LYS A 98 5.55 -21.40 -3.56
C LYS A 98 6.51 -20.70 -4.52
N SER A 99 6.33 -20.89 -5.84
CA SER A 99 7.19 -20.29 -6.87
C SER A 99 6.59 -19.05 -7.53
N TYR A 100 5.37 -18.69 -7.19
CA TYR A 100 4.66 -17.60 -7.84
C TYR A 100 5.08 -16.23 -7.29
N LYS A 101 5.62 -15.40 -8.16
CA LYS A 101 5.93 -13.99 -7.86
C LYS A 101 4.86 -13.09 -8.51
N PRO A 102 3.97 -12.47 -7.73
CA PRO A 102 2.96 -11.59 -8.29
C PRO A 102 3.60 -10.39 -8.99
N LYS A 103 3.08 -10.04 -10.16
CA LYS A 103 3.51 -8.82 -10.86
C LYS A 103 3.15 -7.60 -10.02
N LYS A 104 4.17 -6.87 -9.56
CA LYS A 104 4.01 -5.60 -8.83
C LYS A 104 3.97 -4.45 -9.84
N SER A 105 3.09 -3.46 -9.62
CA SER A 105 3.10 -2.24 -10.42
C SER A 105 4.48 -1.59 -10.42
N ALA A 106 4.91 -1.03 -11.54
CA ALA A 106 6.12 -0.21 -11.58
C ALA A 106 5.97 1.05 -10.72
N VAL A 107 7.10 1.70 -10.41
CA VAL A 107 7.18 2.92 -9.62
C VAL A 107 7.85 4.02 -10.45
N LEU A 108 7.43 5.26 -10.26
CA LEU A 108 8.10 6.43 -10.82
C LEU A 108 9.31 6.79 -9.92
N SER A 109 10.42 7.17 -10.51
CA SER A 109 11.51 7.76 -9.73
C SER A 109 11.14 9.18 -9.29
N PRO A 110 11.77 9.75 -8.25
CA PRO A 110 11.58 11.17 -7.90
C PRO A 110 11.85 12.11 -9.07
N LYS A 111 12.84 11.81 -9.90
CA LYS A 111 13.14 12.58 -11.13
C LYS A 111 12.00 12.52 -12.14
N ASP A 112 11.36 11.36 -12.30
CA ASP A 112 10.20 11.20 -13.19
C ASP A 112 8.99 12.00 -12.70
N VAL A 113 8.74 12.01 -11.39
CA VAL A 113 7.67 12.82 -10.77
C VAL A 113 7.90 14.30 -11.07
N ILE A 114 9.10 14.82 -10.77
CA ILE A 114 9.46 16.21 -10.99
C ILE A 114 9.35 16.56 -12.48
N ARG A 115 9.93 15.74 -13.37
CA ARG A 115 9.90 15.96 -14.82
C ARG A 115 8.47 16.05 -15.36
N PHE A 116 7.59 15.13 -14.94
CA PHE A 116 6.20 15.18 -15.39
C PHE A 116 5.47 16.42 -14.88
N LEU A 117 5.68 16.81 -13.62
CA LEU A 117 5.02 17.99 -13.05
C LEU A 117 5.50 19.29 -13.70
N LYS A 118 6.77 19.38 -14.11
CA LYS A 118 7.33 20.54 -14.80
C LYS A 118 6.93 20.59 -16.29
N ASP A 119 7.20 19.51 -17.01
CA ASP A 119 7.25 19.53 -18.47
C ASP A 119 5.88 19.26 -19.14
N ALA A 120 5.00 18.49 -18.48
CA ALA A 120 3.71 18.17 -19.09
C ALA A 120 2.81 19.43 -19.18
N PRO A 121 2.19 19.72 -20.34
CA PRO A 121 1.34 20.90 -20.47
C PRO A 121 0.04 20.77 -19.67
N ASN A 122 -0.37 21.86 -19.01
CA ASN A 122 -1.54 21.85 -18.13
C ASN A 122 -2.88 21.70 -18.88
N ASP A 123 -2.97 22.18 -20.11
CA ASP A 123 -4.17 22.09 -20.94
C ASP A 123 -4.65 20.65 -21.18
N THR A 124 -3.72 19.71 -21.22
CA THR A 124 -3.97 18.29 -21.48
C THR A 124 -3.70 17.40 -20.25
N HIS A 125 -2.78 17.80 -19.38
CA HIS A 125 -2.27 16.93 -18.31
C HIS A 125 -2.56 17.43 -16.89
N LEU A 126 -3.31 18.52 -16.69
CA LEU A 126 -3.57 19.05 -15.35
C LEU A 126 -4.20 18.00 -14.41
N LEU A 127 -5.21 17.27 -14.87
CA LEU A 127 -5.80 16.17 -14.09
C LEU A 127 -4.75 15.13 -13.71
N HIS A 128 -3.86 14.75 -14.65
CA HIS A 128 -2.84 13.73 -14.38
C HIS A 128 -1.81 14.24 -13.37
N LYS A 129 -1.43 15.53 -13.43
CA LYS A 129 -0.55 16.17 -12.45
C LYS A 129 -1.18 16.18 -11.06
N VAL A 130 -2.45 16.57 -10.95
CA VAL A 130 -3.17 16.62 -9.68
C VAL A 130 -3.33 15.21 -9.07
N VAL A 131 -3.64 14.20 -9.90
CA VAL A 131 -3.69 12.80 -9.44
C VAL A 131 -2.32 12.31 -8.97
N LEU A 132 -1.25 12.69 -9.69
CA LEU A 132 0.12 12.36 -9.30
C LEU A 132 0.49 13.01 -7.96
N ILE A 133 0.23 14.30 -7.78
CA ILE A 133 0.49 15.03 -6.52
C ILE A 133 -0.24 14.37 -5.37
N MET A 134 -1.55 14.19 -5.47
CA MET A 134 -2.37 13.59 -4.41
C MET A 134 -1.96 12.14 -4.09
N GLY A 135 -1.58 11.37 -5.11
CA GLY A 135 -1.09 10.00 -4.94
C GLY A 135 0.30 9.94 -4.33
N TYR A 136 1.19 10.86 -4.69
CA TYR A 136 2.56 10.93 -4.20
C TYR A 136 2.63 11.37 -2.74
N PHE A 137 2.00 12.51 -2.39
CA PHE A 137 1.98 13.00 -1.02
C PHE A 137 1.12 12.15 -0.09
N GLY A 138 0.03 11.59 -0.60
CA GLY A 138 -0.92 10.83 0.22
C GLY A 138 -0.66 9.33 0.32
N GLY A 139 0.16 8.74 -0.57
CA GLY A 139 0.29 7.27 -0.63
C GLY A 139 -1.05 6.54 -0.77
N CYS A 140 -2.02 7.18 -1.44
CA CYS A 140 -3.41 6.74 -1.51
C CYS A 140 -3.60 5.52 -2.42
N ARG A 141 -4.61 4.69 -2.10
CA ARG A 141 -5.11 3.70 -3.06
C ARG A 141 -5.90 4.39 -4.16
N SER A 142 -5.89 3.84 -5.37
CA SER A 142 -6.67 4.42 -6.49
C SER A 142 -8.14 4.64 -6.14
N GLN A 143 -8.74 3.76 -5.35
CA GLN A 143 -10.14 3.91 -4.93
C GLN A 143 -10.33 5.03 -3.91
N GLU A 144 -9.34 5.26 -3.03
CA GLU A 144 -9.35 6.38 -2.09
C GLU A 144 -9.30 7.72 -2.83
N LEU A 145 -8.40 7.83 -3.83
CA LEU A 145 -8.34 9.00 -4.70
C LEU A 145 -9.65 9.15 -5.50
N LEU A 146 -10.10 8.10 -6.18
CA LEU A 146 -11.31 8.16 -7.00
C LEU A 146 -12.55 8.61 -6.20
N ASN A 147 -12.63 8.23 -4.92
CA ASN A 147 -13.75 8.58 -4.05
C ASN A 147 -13.58 9.91 -3.31
N MET A 148 -12.43 10.57 -3.41
CA MET A 148 -12.14 11.83 -2.73
C MET A 148 -13.17 12.90 -3.08
N LYS A 149 -13.60 13.65 -2.09
CA LYS A 149 -14.54 14.75 -2.20
C LYS A 149 -13.82 16.08 -2.08
N ILE A 150 -14.44 17.15 -2.58
CA ILE A 150 -13.89 18.49 -2.41
C ILE A 150 -13.84 18.91 -0.92
N SER A 151 -14.79 18.45 -0.13
CA SER A 151 -14.84 18.67 1.32
C SER A 151 -13.74 17.95 2.10
N ASP A 152 -13.04 16.99 1.50
CA ASP A 152 -11.91 16.33 2.13
C ASP A 152 -10.62 17.16 2.07
N ILE A 153 -10.63 18.29 1.33
CA ILE A 153 -9.47 19.13 1.05
C ILE A 153 -9.66 20.49 1.69
N GLU A 154 -8.71 20.87 2.52
CA GLU A 154 -8.66 22.18 3.20
C GLU A 154 -7.42 22.93 2.72
N ASP A 155 -7.62 24.05 2.03
CA ASP A 155 -6.53 24.96 1.64
C ASP A 155 -6.18 25.91 2.80
N ARG A 156 -4.93 25.88 3.22
CA ARG A 156 -4.36 26.72 4.30
C ARG A 156 -3.20 27.55 3.78
N ASP A 157 -3.35 28.17 2.64
CA ASP A 157 -2.38 29.02 1.94
C ASP A 157 -1.02 28.34 1.66
N SER A 158 -0.23 28.07 2.67
CA SER A 158 1.10 27.45 2.54
C SER A 158 1.07 25.92 2.45
N VAL A 159 -0.09 25.30 2.70
CA VAL A 159 -0.26 23.85 2.72
C VAL A 159 -1.70 23.46 2.44
N MET A 160 -1.92 22.39 1.68
CA MET A 160 -3.24 21.75 1.62
C MET A 160 -3.27 20.52 2.51
N VAL A 161 -4.28 20.47 3.38
CA VAL A 161 -4.56 19.34 4.27
C VAL A 161 -5.63 18.48 3.63
N VAL A 162 -5.36 17.20 3.48
CA VAL A 162 -6.26 16.25 2.85
C VAL A 162 -6.66 15.15 3.81
N ASN A 163 -7.96 15.01 4.05
CA ASN A 163 -8.54 13.96 4.88
C ASN A 163 -8.99 12.81 3.98
N VAL A 164 -8.50 11.61 4.25
CA VAL A 164 -8.95 10.40 3.57
C VAL A 164 -9.80 9.61 4.57
N PRO A 165 -11.13 9.57 4.38
CA PRO A 165 -12.01 8.87 5.30
C PRO A 165 -11.72 7.38 5.33
N GLU A 166 -12.28 6.66 6.29
CA GLU A 166 -12.11 5.22 6.42
C GLU A 166 -12.44 4.49 5.12
N SER A 167 -11.47 3.70 4.69
CA SER A 167 -11.59 2.85 3.51
C SER A 167 -11.91 1.40 3.91
N LYS A 168 -11.85 0.48 2.96
CA LYS A 168 -12.04 -0.97 3.17
C LYS A 168 -11.26 -1.56 4.37
N THR A 169 -10.18 -0.90 4.81
CA THR A 169 -9.34 -1.36 5.92
C THR A 169 -9.73 -0.76 7.27
N GLY A 170 -10.77 0.08 7.33
CA GLY A 170 -11.18 0.75 8.57
C GLY A 170 -10.09 1.65 9.15
N VAL A 171 -9.30 2.31 8.30
CA VAL A 171 -8.26 3.27 8.70
C VAL A 171 -8.48 4.55 7.93
N SER A 172 -8.81 5.61 8.64
CA SER A 172 -8.74 6.97 8.13
C SER A 172 -7.30 7.45 8.14
N LYS A 173 -6.95 8.36 7.28
CA LYS A 173 -5.63 9.01 7.29
C LYS A 173 -5.75 10.46 6.86
N LYS A 174 -4.78 11.25 7.29
CA LYS A 174 -4.62 12.64 6.91
C LYS A 174 -3.22 12.82 6.35
N PHE A 175 -3.08 13.62 5.30
CA PHE A 175 -1.79 14.01 4.76
C PHE A 175 -1.81 15.47 4.33
N THR A 176 -0.63 16.03 4.11
CA THR A 176 -0.45 17.39 3.65
C THR A 176 0.25 17.41 2.30
N VAL A 177 -0.10 18.39 1.48
CA VAL A 177 0.62 18.75 0.26
C VAL A 177 1.26 20.10 0.48
N VAL A 178 2.53 20.20 0.17
CA VAL A 178 3.34 21.42 0.27
C VAL A 178 4.02 21.69 -1.07
N ASP A 179 4.45 22.91 -1.28
CA ASP A 179 5.34 23.22 -2.39
C ASP A 179 6.77 22.75 -2.10
N GLU A 180 7.43 22.26 -3.10
CA GLU A 180 8.82 21.82 -3.05
C GLU A 180 9.71 22.75 -3.90
N LYS A 181 10.99 22.80 -3.61
CA LYS A 181 11.94 23.61 -4.39
C LYS A 181 11.94 23.26 -5.87
N GLU A 182 11.72 21.97 -6.16
CA GLU A 182 11.77 21.44 -7.52
C GLU A 182 10.45 21.61 -8.29
N PHE A 183 9.30 21.73 -7.63
CA PHE A 183 8.00 21.93 -8.26
C PHE A 183 6.98 22.53 -7.31
N SER A 184 6.05 23.32 -7.88
CA SER A 184 4.96 23.94 -7.13
C SER A 184 3.69 23.09 -7.26
N ALA A 185 3.31 22.40 -6.19
CA ALA A 185 2.13 21.53 -6.15
C ALA A 185 0.84 22.31 -5.89
N LEU A 186 0.89 23.28 -4.97
CA LEU A 186 -0.29 24.06 -4.53
C LEU A 186 -0.91 24.86 -5.67
N PRO A 187 -0.16 25.60 -6.52
CA PRO A 187 -0.73 26.29 -7.67
C PRO A 187 -1.45 25.36 -8.65
N LEU A 188 -0.92 24.15 -8.89
CA LEU A 188 -1.56 23.15 -9.77
C LEU A 188 -2.89 22.65 -9.20
N LEU A 189 -2.93 22.41 -7.87
CA LEU A 189 -4.14 22.00 -7.18
C LEU A 189 -5.20 23.12 -7.21
N ARG A 190 -4.81 24.36 -6.90
CA ARG A 190 -5.71 25.52 -6.95
C ARG A 190 -6.25 25.79 -8.35
N LEU A 191 -5.38 25.69 -9.36
CA LEU A 191 -5.80 25.79 -10.75
C LEU A 191 -6.84 24.72 -11.10
N TYR A 192 -6.59 23.47 -10.73
CA TYR A 192 -7.57 22.41 -10.98
C TYR A 192 -8.90 22.68 -10.23
N MET A 193 -8.83 23.12 -8.97
CA MET A 193 -10.01 23.45 -8.16
C MET A 193 -10.82 24.59 -8.76
N SER A 194 -10.17 25.62 -9.31
CA SER A 194 -10.85 26.77 -9.94
C SER A 194 -11.56 26.41 -11.24
N LEU A 195 -11.06 25.40 -11.96
CA LEU A 195 -11.65 24.92 -13.22
C LEU A 195 -12.80 23.92 -13.01
N ARG A 196 -13.11 23.55 -11.76
CA ARG A 196 -14.18 22.60 -11.44
C ARG A 196 -15.55 23.30 -11.44
N PRO A 197 -16.58 22.68 -12.04
CA PRO A 197 -17.94 23.17 -11.92
C PRO A 197 -18.41 23.08 -10.45
N LYS A 198 -19.21 24.07 -10.02
CA LYS A 198 -19.82 24.11 -8.69
C LYS A 198 -20.84 22.97 -8.50
N GLY A 199 -21.10 22.58 -7.28
CA GLY A 199 -22.16 21.63 -6.91
C GLY A 199 -21.80 20.15 -7.10
N ILE A 200 -20.59 19.81 -7.55
CA ILE A 200 -20.14 18.42 -7.70
C ILE A 200 -19.23 18.04 -6.51
N GLU A 201 -19.67 17.08 -5.73
CA GLU A 201 -19.02 16.65 -4.51
C GLU A 201 -17.67 15.93 -4.77
N ARG A 202 -17.59 15.08 -5.79
CA ARG A 202 -16.38 14.33 -6.15
C ARG A 202 -15.28 15.23 -6.63
N PHE A 203 -14.07 15.09 -6.07
CA PHE A 203 -12.93 15.92 -6.40
C PHE A 203 -12.44 15.71 -7.83
N PHE A 204 -12.24 14.46 -8.25
CA PHE A 204 -11.72 14.14 -9.59
C PHE A 204 -12.82 14.03 -10.64
N LEU A 205 -12.78 14.91 -11.60
CA LEU A 205 -13.70 15.00 -12.74
C LEU A 205 -12.97 14.74 -14.05
N SER A 206 -13.69 14.38 -15.09
CA SER A 206 -13.13 14.29 -16.44
C SER A 206 -12.61 15.67 -16.88
N PHE A 207 -11.40 15.69 -17.42
CA PHE A 207 -10.72 16.91 -17.86
C PHE A 207 -10.49 16.85 -19.36
N ARG A 208 -10.98 17.85 -20.08
CA ARG A 208 -10.88 17.97 -21.54
C ARG A 208 -10.85 19.44 -21.93
N GLN A 209 -10.09 19.76 -22.97
CA GLN A 209 -10.04 21.12 -23.51
C GLN A 209 -9.82 22.19 -22.44
N ASN A 210 -8.82 21.96 -21.59
CA ASN A 210 -8.40 22.86 -20.51
C ASN A 210 -9.48 23.19 -19.45
N LYS A 211 -10.49 22.32 -19.25
CA LYS A 211 -11.51 22.48 -18.21
C LYS A 211 -12.00 21.16 -17.66
N CYS A 212 -12.48 21.20 -16.43
CA CYS A 212 -13.21 20.09 -15.83
C CYS A 212 -14.63 20.03 -16.40
N THR A 213 -15.06 18.85 -16.78
CA THR A 213 -16.47 18.61 -17.13
C THR A 213 -17.27 18.22 -15.90
N SER A 214 -18.61 18.21 -15.96
CA SER A 214 -19.46 17.70 -14.89
C SER A 214 -19.45 16.16 -14.78
N GLN A 215 -18.80 15.49 -15.72
CA GLN A 215 -18.73 14.03 -15.72
C GLN A 215 -17.68 13.50 -14.74
N LEU A 216 -18.08 12.56 -13.87
CA LEU A 216 -17.17 11.84 -13.01
C LEU A 216 -16.20 11.00 -13.85
N ILE A 217 -14.94 10.95 -13.42
CA ILE A 217 -13.98 10.06 -14.06
C ILE A 217 -14.25 8.61 -13.67
N GLY A 218 -14.38 7.73 -14.66
CA GLY A 218 -14.60 6.30 -14.42
C GLY A 218 -13.36 5.59 -13.88
N LYS A 219 -13.59 4.53 -13.08
CA LYS A 219 -12.54 3.73 -12.42
C LYS A 219 -11.43 3.25 -13.38
N ASN A 220 -11.81 2.78 -14.57
CA ASN A 220 -10.86 2.26 -15.55
C ASN A 220 -9.98 3.37 -16.15
N MET A 221 -10.56 4.53 -16.43
CA MET A 221 -9.84 5.70 -16.91
C MET A 221 -8.88 6.24 -15.86
N PHE A 222 -9.35 6.33 -14.60
CA PHE A 222 -8.53 6.75 -13.48
C PHE A 222 -7.34 5.80 -13.25
N GLY A 223 -7.59 4.50 -13.28
CA GLY A 223 -6.55 3.47 -13.12
C GLY A 223 -5.47 3.47 -14.21
N LYS A 224 -5.76 4.03 -15.39
CA LYS A 224 -4.82 4.18 -16.50
C LYS A 224 -3.95 5.45 -16.42
N ILE A 225 -4.24 6.38 -15.50
CA ILE A 225 -3.47 7.64 -15.39
C ILE A 225 -1.98 7.38 -15.18
N PRO A 226 -1.52 6.48 -14.29
CA PRO A 226 -0.09 6.22 -14.14
C PRO A 226 0.58 5.71 -15.41
N SER A 227 -0.11 4.87 -16.18
CA SER A 227 0.38 4.40 -17.49
C SER A 227 0.51 5.54 -18.50
N LYS A 228 -0.43 6.48 -18.51
CA LYS A 228 -0.36 7.67 -19.38
C LYS A 228 0.79 8.60 -18.99
N ILE A 229 1.05 8.77 -17.69
CA ILE A 229 2.21 9.50 -17.18
C ILE A 229 3.51 8.83 -17.65
N ALA A 230 3.62 7.51 -17.48
CA ALA A 230 4.78 6.75 -17.93
C ALA A 230 4.99 6.82 -19.44
N MET A 231 3.92 6.80 -20.22
CA MET A 231 3.94 6.94 -21.66
C MET A 231 4.45 8.34 -22.09
N TYR A 232 3.93 9.40 -21.46
CA TYR A 232 4.40 10.77 -21.70
C TYR A 232 5.90 10.92 -21.42
N LEU A 233 6.36 10.30 -20.35
CA LEU A 233 7.78 10.33 -19.96
C LEU A 233 8.69 9.43 -20.80
N GLY A 234 8.14 8.64 -21.74
CA GLY A 234 8.90 7.67 -22.52
C GLY A 234 9.46 6.49 -21.69
N LEU A 235 8.82 6.16 -20.57
CA LEU A 235 9.30 5.08 -19.70
C LEU A 235 9.01 3.71 -20.33
N PRO A 236 9.93 2.72 -20.16
CA PRO A 236 9.72 1.39 -20.71
C PRO A 236 8.53 0.70 -20.01
N ASN A 237 7.84 -0.17 -20.75
CA ASN A 237 6.71 -0.96 -20.24
C ASN A 237 5.64 -0.11 -19.52
N SER A 238 5.19 0.97 -20.15
CA SER A 238 4.21 1.91 -19.58
C SER A 238 2.95 1.22 -19.01
N SER A 239 2.53 0.09 -19.59
CA SER A 239 1.42 -0.74 -19.09
C SER A 239 1.66 -1.36 -17.70
N SER A 240 2.91 -1.45 -17.25
CA SER A 240 3.25 -1.93 -15.91
C SER A 240 2.97 -0.90 -14.80
N TYR A 241 2.74 0.38 -15.15
CA TYR A 241 2.36 1.45 -14.23
C TYR A 241 0.84 1.44 -14.01
N THR A 242 0.39 0.58 -13.13
CA THR A 242 -1.03 0.34 -12.87
C THR A 242 -1.59 1.27 -11.78
N GLY A 243 -2.87 1.13 -11.41
CA GLY A 243 -3.49 1.93 -10.36
C GLY A 243 -2.80 1.86 -8.97
N HIS A 244 -1.91 0.90 -8.72
CA HIS A 244 -1.09 0.85 -7.51
C HIS A 244 0.24 1.61 -7.63
N CYS A 245 0.58 2.15 -8.81
CA CYS A 245 1.83 2.84 -9.08
C CYS A 245 2.09 3.99 -8.09
N LEU A 246 1.15 4.94 -8.00
CA LEU A 246 1.35 6.15 -7.19
C LEU A 246 1.58 5.84 -5.72
N ARG A 247 0.79 4.92 -5.15
CA ARG A 247 0.96 4.46 -3.78
C ARG A 247 2.33 3.80 -3.55
N ARG A 248 2.79 2.99 -4.51
CA ARG A 248 4.11 2.36 -4.45
C ARG A 248 5.23 3.39 -4.62
N THR A 249 5.07 4.33 -5.54
CA THR A 249 6.00 5.45 -5.74
C THR A 249 6.20 6.22 -4.45
N SER A 250 5.10 6.64 -3.82
CA SER A 250 5.09 7.36 -2.55
C SER A 250 5.81 6.59 -1.44
N ALA A 251 5.42 5.32 -1.21
CA ALA A 251 6.02 4.50 -0.17
C ALA A 251 7.51 4.21 -0.42
N THR A 252 7.90 3.99 -1.68
CA THR A 252 9.30 3.78 -2.06
C THR A 252 10.13 5.04 -1.85
N ALA A 253 9.61 6.21 -2.25
CA ALA A 253 10.26 7.49 -2.03
C ALA A 253 10.47 7.77 -0.54
N LEU A 254 9.45 7.52 0.27
CA LEU A 254 9.49 7.72 1.72
C LEU A 254 10.48 6.75 2.39
N ALA A 255 10.51 5.47 2.00
CA ALA A 255 11.50 4.50 2.46
C ALA A 255 12.93 4.92 2.08
N ASN A 256 13.13 5.37 0.84
CA ASN A 256 14.43 5.87 0.38
C ASN A 256 14.84 7.19 1.07
N ALA A 257 13.89 7.98 1.55
CA ALA A 257 14.16 9.14 2.40
C ALA A 257 14.62 8.76 3.82
N GLY A 258 14.51 7.49 4.21
CA GLY A 258 14.93 7.00 5.52
C GLY A 258 13.83 6.99 6.57
N ALA A 259 12.56 7.00 6.14
CA ALA A 259 11.43 6.94 7.05
C ALA A 259 11.42 5.66 7.88
N THR A 260 10.98 5.78 9.13
CA THR A 260 10.80 4.64 10.03
C THR A 260 9.62 3.75 9.61
N MET A 261 9.60 2.52 10.12
CA MET A 261 8.46 1.60 9.95
C MET A 261 7.13 2.24 10.35
N THR A 262 7.12 2.95 11.47
CA THR A 262 5.93 3.64 11.98
C THR A 262 5.43 4.71 11.01
N ASN A 263 6.36 5.52 10.47
CA ASN A 263 6.02 6.55 9.49
C ASN A 263 5.45 5.94 8.21
N LEU A 264 6.05 4.87 7.70
CA LEU A 264 5.56 4.14 6.53
C LEU A 264 4.17 3.54 6.77
N LYS A 265 3.96 2.87 7.91
CA LYS A 265 2.65 2.29 8.27
C LYS A 265 1.56 3.37 8.33
N ARG A 266 1.84 4.48 9.00
CA ARG A 266 0.91 5.61 9.13
C ARG A 266 0.61 6.23 7.77
N HIS A 267 1.63 6.50 6.98
CA HIS A 267 1.50 7.07 5.64
C HIS A 267 0.66 6.17 4.71
N GLY A 268 0.96 4.89 4.67
CA GLY A 268 0.23 3.92 3.85
C GLY A 268 -1.14 3.53 4.42
N GLY A 269 -1.45 3.79 5.68
CA GLY A 269 -2.63 3.24 6.35
C GLY A 269 -2.60 1.71 6.37
N TRP A 270 -1.44 1.12 6.72
CA TRP A 270 -1.29 -0.33 6.86
C TRP A 270 -1.43 -0.77 8.31
N LYS A 271 -2.31 -1.74 8.57
CA LYS A 271 -2.45 -2.38 9.88
C LYS A 271 -1.27 -3.33 10.17
N SER A 272 -0.88 -4.13 9.17
CA SER A 272 0.26 -5.06 9.26
C SER A 272 1.58 -4.38 8.90
N SER A 273 2.67 -4.78 9.55
CA SER A 273 4.04 -4.33 9.25
C SER A 273 4.59 -4.96 7.97
N THR A 274 4.18 -6.18 7.62
CA THR A 274 4.74 -6.96 6.50
C THR A 274 4.77 -6.21 5.17
N VAL A 275 3.73 -5.41 4.87
CA VAL A 275 3.70 -4.61 3.63
C VAL A 275 4.71 -3.47 3.68
N ALA A 276 4.84 -2.80 4.82
CA ALA A 276 5.79 -1.70 5.01
C ALA A 276 7.24 -2.20 5.02
N GLU A 277 7.50 -3.36 5.63
CA GLU A 277 8.78 -4.06 5.62
C GLU A 277 9.28 -4.28 4.20
N GLY A 278 8.44 -4.76 3.30
CA GLY A 278 8.80 -4.98 1.90
C GLY A 278 9.28 -3.72 1.16
N TYR A 279 8.87 -2.52 1.59
CA TYR A 279 9.42 -1.27 1.05
C TYR A 279 10.77 -0.89 1.66
N LEU A 280 10.98 -1.14 2.96
CA LEU A 280 12.25 -0.91 3.64
C LEU A 280 13.31 -1.86 3.10
N GLU A 281 13.03 -3.16 3.02
CA GLU A 281 13.93 -4.18 2.48
C GLU A 281 14.36 -3.88 1.03
N SER A 282 13.46 -3.34 0.21
CA SER A 282 13.73 -2.99 -1.18
C SER A 282 14.42 -1.64 -1.36
N SER A 283 14.59 -0.85 -0.30
CA SER A 283 15.21 0.48 -0.35
C SER A 283 16.71 0.39 -0.61
N ILE A 284 17.14 0.89 -1.77
CA ILE A 284 18.57 0.97 -2.14
C ILE A 284 19.34 1.85 -1.14
N LYS A 285 18.74 2.95 -0.69
CA LYS A 285 19.38 3.86 0.26
C LYS A 285 19.64 3.19 1.61
N LEU A 286 18.69 2.41 2.12
CA LEU A 286 18.87 1.64 3.35
C LEU A 286 19.92 0.55 3.19
N ARG A 287 19.92 -0.19 2.06
CA ARG A 287 20.95 -1.18 1.75
C ARG A 287 22.34 -0.54 1.68
N ASN A 288 22.47 0.60 1.00
CA ASN A 288 23.73 1.33 0.94
C ASN A 288 24.18 1.84 2.32
N LYS A 289 23.23 2.28 3.17
CA LYS A 289 23.53 2.65 4.54
C LYS A 289 24.08 1.46 5.33
N THR A 290 23.42 0.31 5.25
CA THR A 290 23.89 -0.93 5.90
C THR A 290 25.27 -1.35 5.39
N ALA A 291 25.49 -1.32 4.06
CA ALA A 291 26.80 -1.64 3.48
C ALA A 291 27.91 -0.71 3.99
N ARG A 292 27.64 0.59 4.09
CA ARG A 292 28.59 1.56 4.65
C ARG A 292 28.89 1.29 6.12
N MET A 293 27.87 0.98 6.93
CA MET A 293 28.07 0.63 8.34
C MET A 293 28.97 -0.60 8.50
N LEU A 294 28.78 -1.63 7.65
CA LEU A 294 29.64 -2.81 7.65
C LEU A 294 31.07 -2.48 7.19
N SER A 295 31.23 -1.60 6.22
CA SER A 295 32.57 -1.17 5.73
C SER A 295 33.34 -0.38 6.78
N THR A 296 32.69 0.41 7.64
CA THR A 296 33.36 1.17 8.71
C THR A 296 33.82 0.25 9.83
N LEU A 297 33.12 -0.83 10.14
CA LEU A 297 33.56 -1.83 11.14
C LEU A 297 34.88 -2.54 10.74
N SER A 298 35.10 -2.75 9.43
CA SER A 298 36.34 -3.37 8.94
C SER A 298 37.55 -2.44 8.91
N SER A 299 37.38 -1.14 9.07
CA SER A 299 38.48 -0.16 9.09
C SER A 299 38.97 0.15 10.51
N GLU A 300 38.26 -0.22 11.55
CA GLU A 300 38.69 0.02 12.94
C GLU A 300 39.65 -1.06 13.48
N GLU A 301 39.72 -2.24 12.84
CA GLU A 301 40.66 -3.31 13.25
C GLU A 301 42.09 -3.17 12.67
N ALA A 302 42.34 -2.23 11.74
CA ALA A 302 43.63 -2.05 11.07
C ALA A 302 44.45 -0.85 11.53
N GLY A 303 44.07 -0.20 12.63
CA GLY A 303 44.77 1.00 13.16
C GLY A 303 45.59 0.68 14.40
N THR A 304 46.87 0.34 14.21
CA THR A 304 47.90 0.25 15.25
C THR A 304 47.99 1.57 16.04
N SER A 305 48.01 1.43 17.36
CA SER A 305 48.19 2.48 18.35
C SER A 305 49.40 3.39 18.08
N THR A 306 49.13 4.68 17.94
CA THR A 306 50.17 5.70 18.24
C THR A 306 49.53 6.68 19.23
N VAL A 307 50.00 6.57 20.47
CA VAL A 307 49.64 7.49 21.55
C VAL A 307 50.29 8.83 21.29
N VAL A 308 49.48 9.84 21.02
CA VAL A 308 49.92 11.25 21.12
C VAL A 308 49.04 11.91 22.18
N ASN A 309 49.67 12.14 23.34
CA ASN A 309 49.11 12.97 24.41
C ASN A 309 48.86 14.38 23.91
N ARG A 310 47.64 14.83 23.86
CA ARG A 310 47.25 16.25 23.91
C ARG A 310 46.20 16.44 24.99
N SER A 311 46.61 17.08 26.06
CA SER A 311 45.77 17.62 27.12
C SER A 311 44.79 18.67 26.57
N SER A 312 43.49 18.42 26.66
CA SER A 312 42.48 19.45 26.61
C SER A 312 41.39 19.12 27.64
N SER A 313 41.20 20.08 28.54
CA SER A 313 40.22 20.10 29.60
C SER A 313 38.81 19.98 29.08
N HIS A 314 38.09 18.96 29.51
CA HIS A 314 36.64 18.82 29.27
C HIS A 314 35.89 18.79 30.60
N THR A 315 35.00 19.74 30.77
CA THR A 315 33.98 19.77 31.81
C THR A 315 33.07 18.57 31.74
N LYS A 316 32.97 17.84 32.86
CA LYS A 316 32.02 16.74 33.03
C LYS A 316 30.75 17.31 33.65
N GLU A 317 29.63 17.18 32.98
CA GLU A 317 28.33 17.39 33.59
C GLU A 317 27.71 16.07 33.99
N GLU A 318 27.35 15.92 35.24
CA GLU A 318 26.55 14.81 35.77
C GLU A 318 25.08 15.19 35.76
N ILE A 319 24.28 14.37 35.08
CA ILE A 319 22.81 14.50 35.13
C ILE A 319 22.29 13.39 36.06
N VAL A 320 21.73 13.80 37.17
CA VAL A 320 21.06 12.90 38.11
C VAL A 320 19.55 12.94 37.82
N SER A 321 18.99 11.82 37.41
CA SER A 321 17.54 11.66 37.30
C SER A 321 16.96 10.99 38.55
N SER A 322 15.85 11.51 39.07
CA SER A 322 15.15 10.99 40.25
C SER A 322 14.43 9.69 39.92
N GLY A 323 15.15 8.59 39.92
CA GLY A 323 14.58 7.27 39.63
C GLY A 323 15.61 6.14 39.58
N GLY A 324 16.56 6.13 40.47
CA GLY A 324 17.37 4.95 40.81
C GLY A 324 18.27 4.35 39.72
N SER A 325 18.51 5.01 38.59
CA SER A 325 19.44 4.54 37.56
C SER A 325 20.42 5.65 37.22
N ASN A 326 21.72 5.40 37.42
CA ASN A 326 22.78 6.32 37.03
C ASN A 326 23.15 6.11 35.57
N PHE A 327 23.01 7.16 34.74
CA PHE A 327 23.48 7.15 33.35
C PHE A 327 24.81 7.90 33.25
N ARG A 328 25.84 7.24 32.72
CA ARG A 328 27.08 7.88 32.30
C ARG A 328 27.16 7.80 30.77
N GLY A 329 27.18 8.93 30.09
CA GLY A 329 27.28 8.96 28.65
C GLY A 329 28.36 9.93 28.17
N THR A 330 29.11 9.59 27.14
CA THR A 330 29.93 10.49 26.37
C THR A 330 29.25 10.83 25.07
N PHE A 331 28.98 12.11 24.85
CA PHE A 331 28.13 12.58 23.73
C PHE A 331 28.80 12.56 22.35
N GLN A 332 30.00 12.07 22.19
CA GLN A 332 30.63 12.06 20.86
C GLN A 332 30.28 10.89 19.96
N ASN A 333 29.85 9.73 20.49
CA ASN A 333 29.53 8.55 19.68
C ASN A 333 28.24 7.83 20.10
N CYS A 334 27.35 8.50 20.84
CA CYS A 334 26.06 7.92 21.27
C CYS A 334 26.14 6.48 21.82
N THR A 335 27.15 6.18 22.65
CA THR A 335 27.27 4.91 23.33
C THR A 335 26.64 5.04 24.71
N PHE A 336 25.53 4.38 24.92
CA PHE A 336 24.88 4.27 26.23
C PHE A 336 25.33 2.97 26.91
N ILE A 337 25.95 3.07 28.08
CA ILE A 337 26.25 1.91 28.92
C ILE A 337 25.19 1.91 30.04
N ILE A 338 24.34 0.93 30.02
CA ILE A 338 23.39 0.68 31.12
C ILE A 338 24.05 -0.31 32.07
N CYS A 339 24.46 0.17 33.25
CA CYS A 339 24.86 -0.72 34.35
C CYS A 339 23.62 -1.05 35.17
N ASN A 340 23.11 -2.25 35.04
CA ASN A 340 22.14 -2.82 35.99
C ASN A 340 22.93 -3.36 37.15
N ASP A 341 22.87 -2.72 38.31
CA ASP A 341 23.25 -3.35 39.58
C ASP A 341 22.19 -4.40 39.94
N VAL A 342 22.51 -5.63 39.60
CA VAL A 342 21.80 -6.80 40.15
C VAL A 342 22.46 -7.10 41.49
N ASN A 343 21.97 -6.49 42.55
CA ASN A 343 22.16 -7.00 43.92
C ASN A 343 21.11 -6.36 44.86
N LYS A 344 20.11 -7.05 45.11
CA LYS A 344 19.44 -7.57 46.32
C LYS A 344 17.97 -7.78 46.10
#